data_d4aeb60e5a9fe4c622e977b825f9aa3c
#
_entry.id   d4aeb60e5a9fe4c622e977b825f9aa3c
#
_cell.length_a   1.000
_cell.length_b   1.000
_cell.length_c   1.000
_cell.angle_alpha   90.00
_cell.angle_beta   90.00
_cell.angle_gamma   90.00
#
_symmetry.space_group_name_H-M   'P 1'
#
loop_
_entity.id
_entity.type
_entity.pdbx_description
1 polymer ?
#
loop_
_entity_poly.entity_id
_entity_poly.type
_entity_poly.pdbx_seq_one_letter_code
_entity_poly.pdbx_strand_id
1 'polypeptide(L)'
;MTIENKQVKVQKAIFNEIKNRAGNKKSSRALVEELAQLLNVSTDSAYRRLRCEKFLTLDELEKISMHFKVSFDKHLALSESDSVIFKVALNQQNTSFDDFLMGIYTDLEKIIQHPNHKLIYSAKEVPIFHFLQIPELAAFKMFYWMKTLFQMPEYNNLSFSFDFISEKYLALGKKISELYAQANSYEIWNFESVHSFIAQTEFYFQSGMMYKQTAIALLDKFAELMTLIKKQADIEFKCSIKGAVPKGHPKNYHLYLNEIILSDNTIYAQVGESSMCYIPHALLYYMTTADKAYCDHLHNVLDGVMRKSTKISGTAEKHRSIFFNYVFQKIEEAKNRLAIAL
;
A
#
# COMPACT_ATOMS: atom_id res chain seq x y z
N MET A 1 9.58 2.05 -38.18
CA MET A 1 8.13 2.31 -37.91
C MET A 1 7.82 3.70 -38.41
N THR A 2 6.90 3.89 -39.34
CA THR A 2 6.58 5.21 -39.87
C THR A 2 5.90 6.08 -38.82
N ILE A 3 6.08 7.41 -38.89
CA ILE A 3 5.50 8.39 -37.94
C ILE A 3 4.00 8.24 -37.81
N GLU A 4 3.33 8.00 -38.90
CA GLU A 4 1.87 7.77 -39.00
C GLU A 4 1.41 6.55 -38.17
N ASN A 5 2.21 5.50 -38.11
CA ASN A 5 1.92 4.31 -37.30
C ASN A 5 2.09 4.56 -35.81
N LYS A 6 2.97 5.50 -35.40
CA LYS A 6 3.16 5.91 -34.00
C LYS A 6 1.99 6.75 -33.49
N GLN A 7 1.51 7.72 -34.31
CA GLN A 7 0.36 8.57 -33.97
C GLN A 7 -0.93 7.77 -33.78
N VAL A 8 -1.21 6.82 -34.69
CA VAL A 8 -2.37 5.92 -34.55
C VAL A 8 -2.33 5.12 -33.27
N LYS A 9 -1.16 4.59 -32.89
CA LYS A 9 -0.99 3.83 -31.64
C LYS A 9 -1.27 4.67 -30.41
N VAL A 10 -0.73 5.89 -30.37
CA VAL A 10 -0.94 6.83 -29.25
C VAL A 10 -2.41 7.21 -29.13
N GLN A 11 -3.05 7.62 -30.20
CA GLN A 11 -4.46 8.01 -30.19
C GLN A 11 -5.37 6.85 -29.78
N LYS A 12 -5.11 5.64 -30.27
CA LYS A 12 -5.83 4.42 -29.87
C LYS A 12 -5.65 4.09 -28.40
N ALA A 13 -4.44 4.25 -27.85
CA ALA A 13 -4.16 4.01 -26.44
C ALA A 13 -4.90 4.99 -25.52
N ILE A 14 -4.94 6.28 -25.90
CA ILE A 14 -5.71 7.32 -25.20
C ILE A 14 -7.20 6.96 -25.13
N PHE A 15 -7.81 6.65 -26.27
CA PHE A 15 -9.23 6.29 -26.30
C PHE A 15 -9.54 4.98 -25.57
N ASN A 16 -8.62 4.03 -25.56
CA ASN A 16 -8.76 2.81 -24.76
C ASN A 16 -8.71 3.12 -23.24
N GLU A 17 -7.82 4.01 -22.81
CA GLU A 17 -7.79 4.43 -21.40
C GLU A 17 -9.09 5.14 -21.00
N ILE A 18 -9.62 6.02 -21.85
CA ILE A 18 -10.91 6.70 -21.62
C ILE A 18 -12.04 5.66 -21.47
N LYS A 19 -12.12 4.67 -22.38
CA LYS A 19 -13.11 3.60 -22.31
C LYS A 19 -12.99 2.78 -21.02
N ASN A 20 -11.78 2.41 -20.64
CA ASN A 20 -11.53 1.63 -19.43
C ASN A 20 -11.91 2.38 -18.15
N ARG A 21 -11.66 3.70 -18.10
CA ARG A 21 -12.06 4.55 -16.95
C ARG A 21 -13.57 4.77 -16.89
N ALA A 22 -14.23 4.87 -18.03
CA ALA A 22 -15.69 4.98 -18.10
C ALA A 22 -16.39 3.70 -17.63
N GLY A 23 -15.66 2.56 -17.59
CA GLY A 23 -16.17 1.24 -17.21
C GLY A 23 -17.32 0.79 -18.10
N ASN A 24 -18.01 -0.29 -17.71
CA ASN A 24 -19.22 -0.78 -18.38
C ASN A 24 -20.44 0.18 -18.26
N LYS A 25 -20.26 1.35 -17.63
CA LYS A 25 -21.35 2.30 -17.37
C LYS A 25 -21.70 3.19 -18.55
N LYS A 26 -20.82 3.36 -19.55
CA LYS A 26 -21.12 4.19 -20.75
C LYS A 26 -21.09 3.34 -22.00
N SER A 27 -22.18 3.39 -22.79
CA SER A 27 -22.21 2.78 -24.11
C SER A 27 -21.22 3.50 -25.04
N SER A 28 -20.72 2.79 -26.05
CA SER A 28 -19.82 3.37 -27.07
C SER A 28 -20.46 4.61 -27.75
N ARG A 29 -21.77 4.65 -27.86
CA ARG A 29 -22.54 5.76 -28.44
C ARG A 29 -22.50 6.99 -27.49
N ALA A 30 -22.72 6.81 -26.21
CA ALA A 30 -22.68 7.90 -25.23
C ALA A 30 -21.29 8.57 -25.18
N LEU A 31 -20.21 7.79 -25.32
CA LEU A 31 -18.86 8.33 -25.39
C LEU A 31 -18.64 9.18 -26.64
N VAL A 32 -19.20 8.76 -27.79
CA VAL A 32 -19.11 9.52 -29.04
C VAL A 32 -19.88 10.83 -28.95
N GLU A 33 -21.09 10.82 -28.40
CA GLU A 33 -21.92 12.01 -28.20
C GLU A 33 -21.22 13.02 -27.28
N GLU A 34 -20.63 12.54 -26.16
CA GLU A 34 -19.84 13.35 -25.23
C GLU A 34 -18.61 13.96 -25.91
N LEU A 35 -17.89 13.15 -26.69
CA LEU A 35 -16.72 13.61 -27.45
C LEU A 35 -17.09 14.66 -28.51
N ALA A 36 -18.20 14.47 -29.19
CA ALA A 36 -18.70 15.40 -30.19
C ALA A 36 -19.04 16.76 -29.58
N GLN A 37 -19.71 16.76 -28.43
CA GLN A 37 -20.01 17.97 -27.67
C GLN A 37 -18.74 18.66 -27.15
N LEU A 38 -17.81 17.90 -26.54
CA LEU A 38 -16.55 18.42 -25.99
C LEU A 38 -15.69 19.12 -27.05
N LEU A 39 -15.59 18.51 -28.23
CA LEU A 39 -14.76 19.00 -29.31
C LEU A 39 -15.52 19.96 -30.29
N ASN A 40 -16.80 20.17 -30.05
CA ASN A 40 -17.69 20.96 -30.93
C ASN A 40 -17.62 20.50 -32.38
N VAL A 41 -17.81 19.19 -32.60
CA VAL A 41 -17.79 18.55 -33.93
C VAL A 41 -19.03 17.66 -34.12
N SER A 42 -19.31 17.26 -35.34
CA SER A 42 -20.38 16.29 -35.60
C SER A 42 -20.05 14.92 -35.01
N THR A 43 -21.08 14.13 -34.71
CA THR A 43 -20.92 12.74 -34.23
C THR A 43 -20.11 11.89 -35.19
N ASP A 44 -20.28 12.07 -36.52
CA ASP A 44 -19.47 11.37 -37.53
C ASP A 44 -17.98 11.74 -37.38
N SER A 45 -17.70 13.04 -37.22
CA SER A 45 -16.33 13.53 -37.04
C SER A 45 -15.70 13.02 -35.73
N ALA A 46 -16.48 12.83 -34.66
CA ALA A 46 -16.04 12.21 -33.43
C ALA A 46 -15.78 10.71 -33.60
N TYR A 47 -16.63 9.99 -34.33
CA TYR A 47 -16.40 8.58 -34.70
C TYR A 47 -15.09 8.38 -35.44
N ARG A 48 -14.80 9.24 -36.44
CA ARG A 48 -13.56 9.15 -37.23
C ARG A 48 -12.32 9.33 -36.37
N ARG A 49 -12.37 10.23 -35.36
CA ARG A 49 -11.28 10.38 -34.39
C ARG A 49 -11.13 9.13 -33.51
N LEU A 50 -12.24 8.59 -33.06
CA LEU A 50 -12.26 7.40 -32.21
C LEU A 50 -11.72 6.15 -32.88
N ARG A 51 -11.90 6.07 -34.25
CA ARG A 51 -11.31 5.02 -35.07
C ARG A 51 -9.91 5.33 -35.58
N CYS A 52 -9.35 6.48 -35.19
CA CYS A 52 -8.04 6.95 -35.65
C CYS A 52 -7.98 7.22 -37.19
N GLU A 53 -9.13 7.45 -37.82
CA GLU A 53 -9.23 7.87 -39.24
C GLU A 53 -8.94 9.36 -39.38
N LYS A 54 -9.05 10.12 -38.33
CA LYS A 54 -8.67 11.53 -38.20
C LYS A 54 -7.85 11.71 -36.93
N PHE A 55 -6.68 12.36 -37.04
CA PHE A 55 -5.85 12.66 -35.91
C PHE A 55 -6.42 13.81 -35.06
N LEU A 56 -6.18 13.73 -33.75
CA LEU A 56 -6.50 14.80 -32.83
C LEU A 56 -5.49 15.95 -32.98
N THR A 57 -6.00 17.18 -32.95
CA THR A 57 -5.14 18.37 -32.82
C THR A 57 -4.68 18.55 -31.40
N LEU A 58 -3.69 19.41 -31.16
CA LEU A 58 -3.22 19.72 -29.81
C LEU A 58 -4.33 20.29 -28.94
N ASP A 59 -5.16 21.21 -29.46
CA ASP A 59 -6.31 21.77 -28.74
C ASP A 59 -7.35 20.71 -28.37
N GLU A 60 -7.59 19.74 -29.26
CA GLU A 60 -8.49 18.65 -29.00
C GLU A 60 -7.93 17.69 -27.95
N LEU A 61 -6.63 17.44 -27.98
CA LEU A 61 -5.92 16.68 -26.98
C LEU A 61 -6.00 17.34 -25.59
N GLU A 62 -5.77 18.66 -25.50
CA GLU A 62 -5.89 19.41 -24.26
C GLU A 62 -7.31 19.30 -23.68
N LYS A 63 -8.35 19.53 -24.46
CA LYS A 63 -9.75 19.42 -24.04
C LYS A 63 -10.06 18.01 -23.52
N ILE A 64 -9.63 16.98 -24.25
CA ILE A 64 -9.81 15.57 -23.88
C ILE A 64 -9.08 15.26 -22.57
N SER A 65 -7.82 15.74 -22.42
CA SER A 65 -7.05 15.55 -21.21
C SER A 65 -7.74 16.11 -19.98
N MET A 66 -8.17 17.37 -20.08
CA MET A 66 -8.83 18.07 -18.98
C MET A 66 -10.17 17.41 -18.59
N HIS A 67 -10.98 17.06 -19.60
CA HIS A 67 -12.32 16.52 -19.38
C HIS A 67 -12.29 15.10 -18.84
N PHE A 68 -11.51 14.20 -19.46
CA PHE A 68 -11.43 12.79 -19.09
C PHE A 68 -10.33 12.51 -18.04
N LYS A 69 -9.57 13.53 -17.63
CA LYS A 69 -8.43 13.45 -16.70
C LYS A 69 -7.39 12.40 -17.11
N VAL A 70 -7.12 12.29 -18.41
CA VAL A 70 -6.14 11.37 -19.01
C VAL A 70 -4.83 12.12 -19.25
N SER A 71 -3.70 11.56 -18.78
CA SER A 71 -2.37 12.10 -19.07
C SER A 71 -1.85 11.55 -20.39
N PHE A 72 -1.37 12.43 -21.26
CA PHE A 72 -0.78 12.03 -22.55
C PHE A 72 0.66 11.56 -22.44
N ASP A 73 1.40 12.05 -21.46
CA ASP A 73 2.82 11.73 -21.29
C ASP A 73 3.03 10.22 -21.24
N LYS A 74 2.09 9.52 -20.61
CA LYS A 74 2.05 8.06 -20.53
C LYS A 74 1.95 7.39 -21.91
N HIS A 75 1.29 8.03 -22.89
CA HIS A 75 1.00 7.45 -24.22
C HIS A 75 1.93 7.96 -25.30
N LEU A 76 2.55 9.14 -25.09
CA LEU A 76 3.50 9.71 -26.05
C LEU A 76 4.82 8.94 -26.13
N ALA A 77 4.95 7.86 -25.35
CA ALA A 77 6.15 7.04 -25.29
C ALA A 77 7.42 7.90 -25.12
N LEU A 78 7.39 8.82 -24.17
CA LEU A 78 8.60 9.40 -23.59
C LEU A 78 9.43 8.31 -22.90
N SER A 79 8.99 7.06 -23.01
CA SER A 79 9.66 5.85 -22.56
C SER A 79 10.94 5.50 -23.35
N GLU A 80 11.33 6.29 -24.33
CA GLU A 80 12.71 6.33 -24.81
C GLU A 80 13.61 7.21 -23.92
N SER A 81 13.02 7.93 -22.96
CA SER A 81 13.73 8.61 -21.89
C SER A 81 13.77 7.71 -20.65
N ASP A 82 14.89 7.67 -19.95
CA ASP A 82 15.11 6.95 -18.67
C ASP A 82 14.22 7.51 -17.52
N SER A 83 13.02 8.01 -17.83
CA SER A 83 12.12 8.66 -16.88
C SER A 83 10.82 7.88 -16.70
N VAL A 84 10.36 7.82 -15.45
CA VAL A 84 9.12 7.15 -15.06
C VAL A 84 8.17 8.15 -14.40
N ILE A 85 6.89 8.10 -14.76
CA ILE A 85 5.86 8.96 -14.16
C ILE A 85 5.27 8.26 -12.94
N PHE A 86 5.33 8.95 -11.79
CA PHE A 86 4.66 8.55 -10.57
C PHE A 86 3.46 9.43 -10.30
N LYS A 87 2.41 8.84 -9.76
CA LYS A 87 1.28 9.57 -9.18
C LYS A 87 1.60 9.86 -7.73
N VAL A 88 1.51 11.13 -7.35
CA VAL A 88 1.72 11.62 -5.99
C VAL A 88 0.46 12.34 -5.53
N ALA A 89 -0.03 12.02 -4.34
CA ALA A 89 -1.12 12.79 -3.72
C ALA A 89 -0.55 14.06 -3.10
N LEU A 90 -0.52 15.16 -3.87
CA LEU A 90 0.05 16.44 -3.43
C LEU A 90 -0.91 17.27 -2.55
N ASN A 91 -2.23 17.10 -2.71
CA ASN A 91 -3.24 17.86 -1.97
C ASN A 91 -3.56 17.20 -0.62
N GLN A 92 -2.57 17.16 0.26
CA GLN A 92 -2.72 16.57 1.60
C GLN A 92 -3.74 17.31 2.47
N GLN A 93 -3.95 18.62 2.27
CA GLN A 93 -4.90 19.43 3.03
C GLN A 93 -6.37 19.05 2.79
N ASN A 94 -6.68 18.34 1.70
CA ASN A 94 -8.04 17.92 1.34
C ASN A 94 -8.27 16.40 1.47
N THR A 95 -7.25 15.62 1.82
CA THR A 95 -7.41 14.17 2.01
C THR A 95 -7.76 13.92 3.47
N SER A 96 -8.98 13.51 3.72
CA SER A 96 -9.41 13.14 5.07
C SER A 96 -8.76 11.82 5.51
N PHE A 97 -8.71 11.60 6.81
CA PHE A 97 -8.24 10.30 7.34
C PHE A 97 -9.14 9.14 6.88
N ASP A 98 -10.45 9.41 6.68
CA ASP A 98 -11.39 8.49 6.06
C ASP A 98 -10.96 8.07 4.64
N ASP A 99 -10.63 9.06 3.79
CA ASP A 99 -10.20 8.80 2.41
C ASP A 99 -8.90 8.01 2.37
N PHE A 100 -7.97 8.28 3.29
CA PHE A 100 -6.72 7.56 3.42
C PHE A 100 -6.95 6.08 3.74
N LEU A 101 -7.72 5.77 4.80
CA LEU A 101 -8.02 4.39 5.17
C LEU A 101 -8.85 3.67 4.10
N MET A 102 -9.82 4.38 3.49
CA MET A 102 -10.64 3.82 2.42
C MET A 102 -9.82 3.55 1.17
N GLY A 103 -8.81 4.38 0.89
CA GLY A 103 -7.84 4.14 -0.18
C GLY A 103 -7.09 2.82 0.00
N ILE A 104 -6.56 2.57 1.20
CA ILE A 104 -5.89 1.30 1.55
C ILE A 104 -6.83 0.11 1.37
N TYR A 105 -8.06 0.23 1.89
CA TYR A 105 -9.09 -0.81 1.75
C TYR A 105 -9.36 -1.13 0.29
N THR A 106 -9.63 -0.11 -0.52
CA THR A 106 -10.01 -0.26 -1.93
C THR A 106 -8.88 -0.85 -2.77
N ASP A 107 -7.63 -0.47 -2.50
CA ASP A 107 -6.49 -1.00 -3.23
C ASP A 107 -6.24 -2.46 -2.89
N LEU A 108 -6.30 -2.84 -1.60
CA LEU A 108 -6.21 -4.26 -1.20
C LEU A 108 -7.35 -5.09 -1.79
N GLU A 109 -8.59 -4.59 -1.75
CA GLU A 109 -9.75 -5.29 -2.31
C GLU A 109 -9.54 -5.59 -3.81
N LYS A 110 -9.08 -4.61 -4.60
CA LYS A 110 -8.76 -4.81 -6.02
C LYS A 110 -7.67 -5.85 -6.23
N ILE A 111 -6.65 -5.85 -5.37
CA ILE A 111 -5.53 -6.79 -5.49
C ILE A 111 -6.00 -8.23 -5.24
N ILE A 112 -6.73 -8.47 -4.15
CA ILE A 112 -7.14 -9.82 -3.76
C ILE A 112 -8.25 -10.42 -4.63
N GLN A 113 -9.06 -9.60 -5.31
CA GLN A 113 -10.09 -10.07 -6.24
C GLN A 113 -9.53 -10.90 -7.40
N HIS A 114 -8.27 -10.70 -7.77
CA HIS A 114 -7.64 -11.49 -8.82
C HIS A 114 -6.98 -12.75 -8.24
N PRO A 115 -7.28 -13.96 -8.77
CA PRO A 115 -6.74 -15.21 -8.23
C PRO A 115 -5.20 -15.29 -8.27
N ASN A 116 -4.60 -14.69 -9.31
CA ASN A 116 -3.15 -14.61 -9.46
C ASN A 116 -2.65 -13.23 -8.98
N HIS A 117 -2.72 -13.00 -7.68
CA HIS A 117 -2.14 -11.79 -7.09
C HIS A 117 -0.93 -12.14 -6.21
N LYS A 118 -0.01 -11.19 -6.10
CA LYS A 118 1.20 -11.29 -5.29
C LYS A 118 1.55 -9.91 -4.73
N LEU A 119 1.86 -9.86 -3.44
CA LEU A 119 2.43 -8.68 -2.79
C LEU A 119 3.85 -8.98 -2.34
N ILE A 120 4.80 -8.12 -2.66
CA ILE A 120 6.14 -8.14 -2.06
C ILE A 120 6.30 -6.85 -1.28
N TYR A 121 6.59 -6.96 0.01
CA TYR A 121 6.73 -5.84 0.91
C TYR A 121 8.14 -5.83 1.53
N SER A 122 9.00 -4.90 1.10
CA SER A 122 10.23 -4.58 1.81
C SER A 122 9.86 -3.70 2.99
N ALA A 123 9.93 -4.26 4.20
CA ALA A 123 9.31 -3.68 5.39
C ALA A 123 10.37 -3.12 6.35
N LYS A 124 10.65 -1.82 6.25
CA LYS A 124 11.46 -1.09 7.25
C LYS A 124 10.77 -1.04 8.61
N GLU A 125 9.44 -1.03 8.62
CA GLU A 125 8.59 -1.20 9.81
C GLU A 125 7.70 -2.42 9.62
N VAL A 126 7.25 -3.02 10.72
CA VAL A 126 6.21 -4.07 10.66
C VAL A 126 5.02 -3.55 9.84
N PRO A 127 4.59 -4.26 8.79
CA PRO A 127 3.48 -3.80 7.95
C PRO A 127 2.25 -3.47 8.76
N ILE A 128 1.67 -2.30 8.51
CA ILE A 128 0.54 -1.78 9.28
C ILE A 128 -0.63 -2.76 9.36
N PHE A 129 -0.82 -3.56 8.33
CA PHE A 129 -1.90 -4.56 8.25
C PHE A 129 -1.89 -5.54 9.42
N HIS A 130 -0.71 -5.84 9.99
CA HIS A 130 -0.59 -6.69 11.16
C HIS A 130 -1.10 -5.99 12.43
N PHE A 131 -0.78 -4.70 12.62
CA PHE A 131 -1.25 -3.92 13.77
C PHE A 131 -2.77 -3.79 13.81
N LEU A 132 -3.41 -3.68 12.64
CA LEU A 132 -4.86 -3.50 12.52
C LEU A 132 -5.68 -4.73 12.99
N GLN A 133 -5.03 -5.85 13.28
CA GLN A 133 -5.67 -7.05 13.84
C GLN A 133 -5.96 -6.92 15.34
N ILE A 134 -5.22 -6.07 16.06
CA ILE A 134 -5.33 -5.88 17.50
C ILE A 134 -5.87 -4.47 17.75
N PRO A 135 -7.07 -4.31 18.32
CA PRO A 135 -7.72 -3.02 18.47
C PRO A 135 -6.86 -1.96 19.16
N GLU A 136 -6.14 -2.34 20.22
CA GLU A 136 -5.30 -1.42 20.99
C GLU A 136 -4.11 -0.92 20.17
N LEU A 137 -3.50 -1.78 19.37
CA LEU A 137 -2.40 -1.42 18.46
C LEU A 137 -2.92 -0.58 17.29
N ALA A 138 -4.07 -0.94 16.74
CA ALA A 138 -4.75 -0.16 15.71
C ALA A 138 -5.08 1.25 16.21
N ALA A 139 -5.63 1.36 17.43
CA ALA A 139 -5.94 2.63 18.07
C ALA A 139 -4.70 3.52 18.21
N PHE A 140 -3.58 2.97 18.69
CA PHE A 140 -2.35 3.74 18.84
C PHE A 140 -1.78 4.20 17.48
N LYS A 141 -1.71 3.32 16.49
CA LYS A 141 -1.21 3.68 15.15
C LYS A 141 -2.09 4.73 14.47
N MET A 142 -3.42 4.63 14.60
CA MET A 142 -4.34 5.63 14.07
C MET A 142 -4.23 6.97 14.80
N PHE A 143 -4.12 6.96 16.14
CA PHE A 143 -3.89 8.17 16.92
C PHE A 143 -2.57 8.85 16.51
N TYR A 144 -1.49 8.08 16.41
CA TYR A 144 -0.20 8.56 15.95
C TYR A 144 -0.31 9.23 14.58
N TRP A 145 -1.03 8.62 13.65
CA TRP A 145 -1.24 9.18 12.32
C TRP A 145 -2.05 10.47 12.37
N MET A 146 -3.20 10.48 13.03
CA MET A 146 -4.05 11.66 13.11
C MET A 146 -3.34 12.82 13.79
N LYS A 147 -2.61 12.57 14.87
CA LYS A 147 -1.89 13.61 15.62
C LYS A 147 -0.63 14.08 14.90
N THR A 148 0.23 13.16 14.47
CA THR A 148 1.60 13.49 14.04
C THR A 148 1.68 13.73 12.54
N LEU A 149 0.91 13.03 11.72
CA LEU A 149 1.03 13.04 10.27
C LEU A 149 -0.07 13.86 9.60
N PHE A 150 -1.32 13.69 10.01
CA PHE A 150 -2.44 14.51 9.54
C PHE A 150 -2.55 15.83 10.28
N GLN A 151 -1.88 15.97 11.44
CA GLN A 151 -1.89 17.17 12.29
C GLN A 151 -3.30 17.69 12.56
N MET A 152 -4.23 16.76 12.82
CA MET A 152 -5.63 17.08 13.05
C MET A 152 -5.74 17.91 14.34
N PRO A 153 -6.30 19.13 14.29
CA PRO A 153 -6.30 20.07 15.42
C PRO A 153 -6.88 19.50 16.71
N GLU A 154 -7.90 18.65 16.59
CA GLU A 154 -8.57 17.99 17.73
C GLU A 154 -7.66 17.02 18.49
N TYR A 155 -6.57 16.55 17.89
CA TYR A 155 -5.60 15.63 18.51
C TYR A 155 -4.37 16.35 19.10
N ASN A 156 -4.13 17.62 18.77
CA ASN A 156 -2.90 18.32 19.12
C ASN A 156 -2.58 18.30 20.63
N ASN A 157 -3.59 18.51 21.47
CA ASN A 157 -3.43 18.60 22.92
C ASN A 157 -3.84 17.32 23.67
N LEU A 158 -4.16 16.24 22.94
CA LEU A 158 -4.57 15.00 23.56
C LEU A 158 -3.38 14.11 23.89
N SER A 159 -3.39 13.51 25.08
CA SER A 159 -2.59 12.34 25.40
C SER A 159 -3.30 11.09 24.89
N PHE A 160 -2.55 10.07 24.51
CA PHE A 160 -3.14 8.85 24.00
C PHE A 160 -3.94 8.09 25.06
N SER A 161 -5.18 7.73 24.69
CA SER A 161 -6.01 6.73 25.38
C SER A 161 -6.65 5.82 24.32
N PHE A 162 -6.92 4.58 24.68
CA PHE A 162 -7.56 3.61 23.79
C PHE A 162 -8.97 4.06 23.33
N ASP A 163 -9.64 4.88 24.14
CA ASP A 163 -11.02 5.33 23.89
C ASP A 163 -11.14 6.47 22.86
N PHE A 164 -10.01 7.05 22.43
CA PHE A 164 -10.06 8.20 21.51
C PHE A 164 -10.32 7.85 20.04
N ILE A 165 -10.18 6.58 19.69
CA ILE A 165 -10.38 6.16 18.30
C ILE A 165 -11.81 5.66 18.11
N SER A 166 -12.51 6.25 17.14
CA SER A 166 -13.88 5.86 16.84
C SER A 166 -13.98 4.40 16.40
N GLU A 167 -15.05 3.74 16.80
CA GLU A 167 -15.37 2.38 16.38
C GLU A 167 -15.39 2.22 14.85
N LYS A 168 -15.79 3.26 14.12
CA LYS A 168 -15.77 3.30 12.66
C LYS A 168 -14.36 3.00 12.11
N TYR A 169 -13.33 3.66 12.64
CA TYR A 169 -11.95 3.47 12.18
C TYR A 169 -11.41 2.10 12.58
N LEU A 170 -11.68 1.66 13.79
CA LEU A 170 -11.28 0.33 14.24
C LEU A 170 -11.94 -0.77 13.40
N ALA A 171 -13.23 -0.62 13.08
CA ALA A 171 -13.95 -1.55 12.21
C ALA A 171 -13.38 -1.58 10.78
N LEU A 172 -13.03 -0.40 10.22
CA LEU A 172 -12.39 -0.33 8.90
C LEU A 172 -10.99 -0.92 8.92
N GLY A 173 -10.20 -0.62 9.96
CA GLY A 173 -8.88 -1.23 10.17
C GLY A 173 -8.96 -2.76 10.23
N LYS A 174 -9.91 -3.30 10.96
CA LYS A 174 -10.17 -4.75 11.02
C LYS A 174 -10.48 -5.32 9.63
N LYS A 175 -11.36 -4.68 8.84
CA LYS A 175 -11.64 -5.11 7.46
C LYS A 175 -10.38 -5.08 6.58
N ILE A 176 -9.54 -4.05 6.69
CA ILE A 176 -8.26 -3.98 5.98
C ILE A 176 -7.35 -5.17 6.35
N SER A 177 -7.23 -5.49 7.63
CA SER A 177 -6.43 -6.64 8.07
C SER A 177 -6.99 -7.99 7.59
N GLU A 178 -8.32 -8.14 7.53
CA GLU A 178 -8.99 -9.32 7.01
C GLU A 178 -8.76 -9.50 5.49
N LEU A 179 -8.73 -8.39 4.72
CA LEU A 179 -8.34 -8.43 3.32
C LEU A 179 -6.87 -8.81 3.16
N TYR A 180 -5.98 -8.19 3.95
CA TYR A 180 -4.56 -8.52 3.90
C TYR A 180 -4.27 -9.98 4.28
N ALA A 181 -5.06 -10.56 5.17
CA ALA A 181 -4.95 -11.98 5.52
C ALA A 181 -5.20 -12.91 4.32
N GLN A 182 -5.96 -12.46 3.32
CA GLN A 182 -6.22 -13.21 2.09
C GLN A 182 -5.14 -13.03 1.02
N ALA A 183 -4.37 -11.95 1.09
CA ALA A 183 -3.34 -11.66 0.10
C ALA A 183 -2.18 -12.68 0.14
N ASN A 184 -1.69 -13.09 -1.03
CA ASN A 184 -0.44 -13.85 -1.14
C ASN A 184 0.74 -12.89 -0.99
N SER A 185 1.36 -12.86 0.20
CA SER A 185 2.37 -11.86 0.55
C SER A 185 3.74 -12.46 0.85
N TYR A 186 4.75 -11.76 0.38
CA TYR A 186 6.16 -11.96 0.61
C TYR A 186 6.68 -10.74 1.37
N GLU A 187 6.98 -10.88 2.63
CA GLU A 187 7.48 -9.80 3.47
C GLU A 187 8.96 -9.99 3.73
N ILE A 188 9.74 -8.93 3.55
CA ILE A 188 11.16 -8.90 3.81
C ILE A 188 11.37 -7.96 4.99
N TRP A 189 11.77 -8.50 6.13
CA TRP A 189 12.03 -7.76 7.35
C TRP A 189 13.51 -7.78 7.69
N ASN A 190 13.93 -6.87 8.55
CA ASN A 190 15.23 -6.93 9.23
C ASN A 190 15.03 -6.78 10.75
N PHE A 191 16.12 -6.80 11.51
CA PHE A 191 16.06 -6.62 12.95
C PHE A 191 15.52 -5.23 13.36
N GLU A 192 15.71 -4.20 12.52
CA GLU A 192 15.23 -2.84 12.76
C GLU A 192 13.71 -2.70 12.54
N SER A 193 13.09 -3.62 11.80
CA SER A 193 11.66 -3.52 11.45
C SER A 193 10.74 -3.44 12.67
N VAL A 194 11.17 -3.96 13.82
CA VAL A 194 10.39 -3.96 15.07
C VAL A 194 10.66 -2.75 15.95
N HIS A 195 11.77 -2.04 15.73
CA HIS A 195 12.21 -0.94 16.60
C HIS A 195 11.32 0.29 16.50
N SER A 196 10.77 0.55 15.33
CA SER A 196 9.95 1.75 15.10
C SER A 196 8.76 1.84 16.05
N PHE A 197 8.02 0.74 16.24
CA PHE A 197 6.88 0.73 17.16
C PHE A 197 7.30 0.91 18.63
N ILE A 198 8.38 0.25 19.03
CA ILE A 198 8.93 0.39 20.38
C ILE A 198 9.33 1.85 20.63
N ALA A 199 10.08 2.45 19.70
CA ALA A 199 10.52 3.83 19.79
C ALA A 199 9.34 4.84 19.81
N GLN A 200 8.30 4.61 19.02
CA GLN A 200 7.08 5.42 19.05
C GLN A 200 6.40 5.35 20.41
N THR A 201 6.30 4.17 20.99
CA THR A 201 5.69 3.97 22.33
C THR A 201 6.50 4.67 23.41
N GLU A 202 7.82 4.51 23.43
CA GLU A 202 8.73 5.17 24.37
C GLU A 202 8.70 6.68 24.23
N PHE A 203 8.70 7.20 22.99
CA PHE A 203 8.62 8.65 22.73
C PHE A 203 7.34 9.26 23.28
N TYR A 204 6.18 8.62 23.07
CA TYR A 204 4.90 9.12 23.57
C TYR A 204 4.84 9.12 25.09
N PHE A 205 5.41 8.12 25.73
CA PHE A 205 5.53 8.09 27.20
C PHE A 205 6.47 9.20 27.71
N GLN A 206 7.70 9.29 27.17
CA GLN A 206 8.72 10.27 27.59
C GLN A 206 8.27 11.71 27.36
N SER A 207 7.46 11.96 26.34
CA SER A 207 6.90 13.28 26.05
C SER A 207 5.64 13.60 26.87
N GLY A 208 5.24 12.77 27.84
CA GLY A 208 4.03 12.97 28.64
C GLY A 208 2.71 12.81 27.86
N MET A 209 2.78 12.26 26.64
CA MET A 209 1.61 12.06 25.80
C MET A 209 0.97 10.68 26.00
N MET A 210 1.44 9.89 26.96
CA MET A 210 0.92 8.56 27.27
C MET A 210 1.26 8.19 28.71
N TYR A 211 0.34 7.57 29.42
CA TYR A 211 0.62 7.04 30.76
C TYR A 211 1.47 5.77 30.69
N LYS A 212 2.31 5.55 31.75
CA LYS A 212 3.19 4.38 31.86
C LYS A 212 2.45 3.06 31.66
N GLN A 213 1.29 2.90 32.32
CA GLN A 213 0.50 1.66 32.20
C GLN A 213 0.01 1.41 30.77
N THR A 214 -0.37 2.48 30.06
CA THR A 214 -0.80 2.39 28.66
C THR A 214 0.37 1.99 27.74
N ALA A 215 1.56 2.56 27.97
CA ALA A 215 2.76 2.21 27.21
C ALA A 215 3.15 0.74 27.43
N ILE A 216 3.13 0.26 28.68
CA ILE A 216 3.39 -1.16 28.98
C ILE A 216 2.33 -2.05 28.32
N ALA A 217 1.04 -1.72 28.44
CA ALA A 217 -0.03 -2.47 27.80
C ALA A 217 0.11 -2.55 26.27
N LEU A 218 0.57 -1.47 25.61
CA LEU A 218 0.86 -1.49 24.18
C LEU A 218 2.02 -2.43 23.82
N LEU A 219 3.08 -2.45 24.63
CA LEU A 219 4.20 -3.37 24.41
C LEU A 219 3.79 -4.84 24.65
N ASP A 220 2.90 -5.11 25.62
CA ASP A 220 2.31 -6.44 25.81
C ASP A 220 1.48 -6.86 24.60
N LYS A 221 0.66 -5.96 24.05
CA LYS A 221 -0.10 -6.21 22.82
C LYS A 221 0.80 -6.40 21.61
N PHE A 222 1.92 -5.70 21.56
CA PHE A 222 2.91 -5.90 20.50
C PHE A 222 3.58 -7.28 20.61
N ALA A 223 3.88 -7.76 21.81
CA ALA A 223 4.38 -9.12 22.03
C ALA A 223 3.34 -10.18 21.60
N GLU A 224 2.03 -9.93 21.88
CA GLU A 224 0.94 -10.78 21.41
C GLU A 224 0.89 -10.83 19.87
N LEU A 225 1.03 -9.67 19.20
CA LEU A 225 1.12 -9.60 17.75
C LEU A 225 2.32 -10.37 17.20
N MET A 226 3.50 -10.20 17.79
CA MET A 226 4.72 -10.92 17.37
C MET A 226 4.58 -12.44 17.55
N THR A 227 3.90 -12.89 18.61
CA THR A 227 3.58 -14.29 18.82
C THR A 227 2.66 -14.84 17.70
N LEU A 228 1.65 -14.05 17.31
CA LEU A 228 0.77 -14.40 16.19
C LEU A 228 1.55 -14.50 14.88
N ILE A 229 2.39 -13.50 14.57
CA ILE A 229 3.17 -13.48 13.33
C ILE A 229 4.17 -14.65 13.30
N LYS A 230 4.80 -14.99 14.43
CA LYS A 230 5.65 -16.18 14.56
C LYS A 230 4.88 -17.45 14.18
N LYS A 231 3.65 -17.61 14.67
CA LYS A 231 2.76 -18.72 14.32
C LYS A 231 2.37 -18.70 12.84
N GLN A 232 2.00 -17.55 12.30
CA GLN A 232 1.67 -17.40 10.88
C GLN A 232 2.87 -17.75 9.97
N ALA A 233 4.07 -17.33 10.35
CA ALA A 233 5.29 -17.68 9.65
C ALA A 233 5.57 -19.18 9.71
N ASP A 234 5.33 -19.82 10.85
CA ASP A 234 5.51 -21.27 11.00
C ASP A 234 4.65 -22.06 10.03
N ILE A 235 3.36 -21.75 9.99
CA ILE A 235 2.38 -22.44 9.13
C ILE A 235 2.31 -21.89 7.71
N GLU A 236 3.05 -20.83 7.38
CA GLU A 236 3.02 -20.10 6.10
C GLU A 236 1.60 -19.62 5.71
N PHE A 237 0.78 -19.26 6.71
CA PHE A 237 -0.60 -18.83 6.49
C PHE A 237 -1.01 -17.72 7.46
N LYS A 238 -1.62 -16.66 6.92
CA LYS A 238 -2.15 -15.57 7.74
C LYS A 238 -3.50 -15.96 8.35
N CYS A 239 -3.53 -16.09 9.66
CA CYS A 239 -4.73 -16.37 10.43
C CYS A 239 -4.94 -15.27 11.48
N SER A 240 -6.17 -15.08 11.94
CA SER A 240 -6.44 -14.19 13.08
C SER A 240 -6.03 -14.86 14.40
N ILE A 241 -5.89 -14.04 15.47
CA ILE A 241 -5.53 -14.53 16.82
C ILE A 241 -6.44 -15.67 17.29
N LYS A 242 -7.73 -15.55 17.04
CA LYS A 242 -8.77 -16.51 17.45
C LYS A 242 -9.20 -17.46 16.31
N GLY A 243 -8.63 -17.28 15.11
CA GLY A 243 -9.04 -18.03 13.94
C GLY A 243 -8.49 -19.46 13.93
N ALA A 244 -9.36 -20.42 13.64
CA ALA A 244 -8.93 -21.78 13.31
C ALA A 244 -8.19 -21.75 11.96
N VAL A 245 -7.09 -22.50 11.88
CA VAL A 245 -6.36 -22.68 10.62
C VAL A 245 -7.10 -23.74 9.80
N PRO A 246 -7.63 -23.42 8.61
CA PRO A 246 -8.33 -24.41 7.77
C PRO A 246 -7.39 -25.55 7.39
N LYS A 247 -7.88 -26.78 7.36
CA LYS A 247 -7.10 -27.91 6.84
C LYS A 247 -6.86 -27.71 5.34
N GLY A 248 -5.60 -27.89 4.91
CA GLY A 248 -5.24 -27.76 3.50
C GLY A 248 -5.26 -26.32 2.97
N HIS A 249 -5.11 -25.32 3.85
CA HIS A 249 -5.02 -23.91 3.45
C HIS A 249 -3.86 -23.68 2.45
N PRO A 250 -4.03 -22.78 1.47
CA PRO A 250 -2.95 -22.39 0.60
C PRO A 250 -1.88 -21.61 1.39
N LYS A 251 -0.61 -21.80 1.05
CA LYS A 251 0.46 -20.97 1.62
C LYS A 251 0.35 -19.58 1.02
N ASN A 252 0.09 -18.58 1.86
CA ASN A 252 -0.08 -17.20 1.45
C ASN A 252 0.76 -16.20 2.25
N TYR A 253 1.67 -16.71 3.09
CA TYR A 253 2.55 -15.90 3.92
C TYR A 253 3.99 -16.38 3.85
N HIS A 254 4.87 -15.55 3.28
CA HIS A 254 6.28 -15.86 3.11
C HIS A 254 7.12 -14.76 3.76
N LEU A 255 7.72 -15.07 4.91
CA LEU A 255 8.52 -14.14 5.70
C LEU A 255 10.02 -14.41 5.48
N TYR A 256 10.74 -13.35 5.12
CA TYR A 256 12.18 -13.35 4.89
C TYR A 256 12.85 -12.40 5.87
N LEU A 257 13.99 -12.80 6.42
CA LEU A 257 14.87 -11.97 7.23
C LEU A 257 16.07 -11.56 6.39
N ASN A 258 16.22 -10.25 6.17
CA ASN A 258 17.41 -9.65 5.60
C ASN A 258 18.30 -9.11 6.73
N GLU A 259 19.54 -9.50 6.79
CA GLU A 259 20.45 -9.13 7.87
C GLU A 259 21.25 -7.84 7.57
N ILE A 260 21.13 -7.29 6.35
CA ILE A 260 21.87 -6.10 5.94
C ILE A 260 20.99 -4.87 6.21
N ILE A 261 20.61 -4.15 5.20
CA ILE A 261 19.78 -2.95 5.30
C ILE A 261 18.66 -3.05 4.28
N LEU A 262 17.43 -2.78 4.72
CA LEU A 262 16.30 -2.59 3.81
C LEU A 262 16.14 -1.10 3.47
N SER A 263 15.69 -0.84 2.25
CA SER A 263 15.15 0.46 1.87
C SER A 263 13.85 0.74 2.65
N ASP A 264 13.28 1.92 2.45
CA ASP A 264 11.99 2.27 3.04
C ASP A 264 10.87 1.29 2.64
N ASN A 265 9.73 1.39 3.34
CA ASN A 265 8.55 0.55 3.13
C ASN A 265 8.09 0.57 1.67
N THR A 266 8.61 -0.32 0.87
CA THR A 266 8.35 -0.41 -0.57
C THR A 266 7.47 -1.61 -0.85
N ILE A 267 6.39 -1.39 -1.63
CA ILE A 267 5.45 -2.46 -1.96
C ILE A 267 5.38 -2.63 -3.48
N TYR A 268 5.53 -3.86 -3.91
CA TYR A 268 5.23 -4.30 -5.27
C TYR A 268 3.98 -5.17 -5.23
N ALA A 269 2.98 -4.80 -6.03
CA ALA A 269 1.74 -5.56 -6.18
C ALA A 269 1.60 -6.06 -7.61
N GLN A 270 1.40 -7.35 -7.77
CA GLN A 270 1.04 -7.98 -9.04
C GLN A 270 -0.43 -8.40 -9.01
N VAL A 271 -1.16 -8.12 -10.08
CA VAL A 271 -2.57 -8.48 -10.27
C VAL A 271 -2.73 -9.03 -11.69
N GLY A 272 -2.67 -10.35 -11.83
CA GLY A 272 -2.57 -11.00 -13.14
C GLY A 272 -1.30 -10.59 -13.88
N GLU A 273 -1.45 -10.01 -15.07
CA GLU A 273 -0.35 -9.50 -15.88
C GLU A 273 0.00 -8.03 -15.61
N SER A 274 -0.80 -7.35 -14.80
CA SER A 274 -0.56 -5.96 -14.42
C SER A 274 0.20 -5.89 -13.09
N SER A 275 1.00 -4.84 -12.94
CA SER A 275 1.70 -4.59 -11.70
C SER A 275 1.65 -3.12 -11.30
N MET A 276 1.82 -2.86 -10.01
CA MET A 276 1.86 -1.53 -9.43
C MET A 276 2.91 -1.48 -8.34
N CYS A 277 3.63 -0.38 -8.29
CA CYS A 277 4.62 -0.10 -7.25
C CYS A 277 4.14 1.04 -6.37
N TYR A 278 4.35 0.88 -5.06
CA TYR A 278 4.11 1.89 -4.05
C TYR A 278 5.45 2.21 -3.40
N ILE A 279 5.95 3.41 -3.64
CA ILE A 279 7.23 3.90 -3.14
C ILE A 279 6.97 4.97 -2.09
N PRO A 280 7.50 4.87 -0.86
CA PRO A 280 7.29 5.88 0.16
C PRO A 280 7.83 7.22 -0.32
N HIS A 281 7.03 8.27 -0.15
CA HIS A 281 7.40 9.63 -0.50
C HIS A 281 7.53 10.53 0.74
N ALA A 282 6.57 10.41 1.66
CA ALA A 282 6.56 11.12 2.94
C ALA A 282 5.76 10.30 3.95
N LEU A 283 6.39 9.90 5.02
CA LEU A 283 5.84 9.13 6.16
C LEU A 283 4.76 8.08 5.83
N LEU A 284 3.53 8.51 5.47
CA LEU A 284 2.41 7.62 5.10
C LEU A 284 2.05 7.66 3.61
N TYR A 285 2.62 8.60 2.86
CA TYR A 285 2.22 8.79 1.47
C TYR A 285 3.13 8.03 0.54
N TYR A 286 2.51 7.38 -0.43
CA TYR A 286 3.19 6.62 -1.46
C TYR A 286 3.07 7.32 -2.81
N MET A 287 4.18 7.39 -3.52
CA MET A 287 4.16 7.56 -4.96
C MET A 287 3.80 6.23 -5.59
N THR A 288 2.90 6.24 -6.56
CA THR A 288 2.49 5.01 -7.24
C THR A 288 2.77 5.08 -8.73
N THR A 289 3.22 3.97 -9.30
CA THR A 289 3.36 3.82 -10.74
C THR A 289 2.96 2.42 -11.18
N ALA A 290 2.36 2.33 -12.36
CA ALA A 290 2.09 1.09 -13.08
C ALA A 290 2.92 1.02 -14.37
N ASP A 291 4.01 1.80 -14.44
CA ASP A 291 4.95 1.70 -15.54
C ASP A 291 5.60 0.32 -15.57
N LYS A 292 5.45 -0.38 -16.69
CA LYS A 292 5.87 -1.78 -16.78
C LYS A 292 7.38 -1.94 -16.58
N ALA A 293 8.19 -1.07 -17.18
CA ALA A 293 9.63 -1.18 -17.09
C ALA A 293 10.12 -0.97 -15.65
N TYR A 294 9.56 0.02 -14.96
CA TYR A 294 9.86 0.26 -13.55
C TYR A 294 9.38 -0.87 -12.65
N CYS A 295 8.17 -1.37 -12.85
CA CYS A 295 7.62 -2.48 -12.08
C CYS A 295 8.45 -3.75 -12.26
N ASP A 296 8.85 -4.08 -13.48
CA ASP A 296 9.72 -5.22 -13.78
C ASP A 296 11.11 -5.03 -13.13
N HIS A 297 11.67 -3.81 -13.19
CA HIS A 297 12.92 -3.49 -12.51
C HIS A 297 12.81 -3.68 -10.99
N LEU A 298 11.81 -3.06 -10.35
CA LEU A 298 11.60 -3.16 -8.91
C LEU A 298 11.36 -4.61 -8.46
N HIS A 299 10.58 -5.37 -9.23
CA HIS A 299 10.36 -6.80 -8.96
C HIS A 299 11.70 -7.56 -8.95
N ASN A 300 12.57 -7.33 -9.94
CA ASN A 300 13.88 -7.97 -10.02
C ASN A 300 14.78 -7.58 -8.84
N VAL A 301 14.76 -6.31 -8.41
CA VAL A 301 15.49 -5.83 -7.23
C VAL A 301 15.01 -6.55 -5.98
N LEU A 302 13.68 -6.54 -5.71
CA LEU A 302 13.11 -7.19 -4.53
C LEU A 302 13.31 -8.71 -4.52
N ASP A 303 13.20 -9.35 -5.68
CA ASP A 303 13.52 -10.77 -5.83
C ASP A 303 15.01 -11.06 -5.56
N GLY A 304 15.88 -10.17 -6.00
CA GLY A 304 17.33 -10.21 -5.67
C GLY A 304 17.57 -10.07 -4.16
N VAL A 305 16.85 -9.20 -3.48
CA VAL A 305 16.91 -9.04 -2.01
C VAL A 305 16.40 -10.32 -1.33
N MET A 306 15.26 -10.87 -1.75
CA MET A 306 14.72 -12.10 -1.19
C MET A 306 15.71 -13.29 -1.33
N ARG A 307 16.35 -13.43 -2.49
CA ARG A 307 17.37 -14.50 -2.70
C ARG A 307 18.58 -14.38 -1.78
N LYS A 308 18.89 -13.16 -1.32
CA LYS A 308 19.99 -12.87 -0.36
C LYS A 308 19.51 -12.86 1.10
N SER A 309 18.25 -13.10 1.34
CA SER A 309 17.64 -13.13 2.66
C SER A 309 17.36 -14.57 3.09
N THR A 310 17.32 -14.79 4.38
CA THR A 310 16.93 -16.08 4.95
C THR A 310 15.41 -16.16 5.03
N LYS A 311 14.79 -17.09 4.32
CA LYS A 311 13.36 -17.39 4.52
C LYS A 311 13.17 -17.96 5.92
N ILE A 312 12.44 -17.28 6.79
CA ILE A 312 12.18 -17.70 8.18
C ILE A 312 10.77 -18.27 8.38
N SER A 313 9.95 -18.33 7.32
CA SER A 313 8.68 -19.05 7.34
C SER A 313 8.83 -20.54 6.95
N GLY A 314 7.84 -21.35 7.33
CA GLY A 314 7.83 -22.79 7.07
C GLY A 314 8.87 -23.56 7.90
N THR A 315 9.69 -24.36 7.26
CA THR A 315 10.61 -25.30 7.91
C THR A 315 11.82 -24.68 8.60
N ALA A 316 12.01 -23.37 8.51
CA ALA A 316 13.19 -22.65 9.03
C ALA A 316 13.07 -22.30 10.54
N GLU A 317 12.72 -23.27 11.38
CA GLU A 317 12.44 -23.09 12.81
C GLU A 317 13.57 -22.39 13.58
N LYS A 318 14.84 -22.79 13.33
CA LYS A 318 16.00 -22.21 14.02
C LYS A 318 16.10 -20.69 13.79
N HIS A 319 16.09 -20.27 12.50
CA HIS A 319 16.24 -18.85 12.17
C HIS A 319 15.01 -18.04 12.62
N ARG A 320 13.82 -18.60 12.47
CA ARG A 320 12.58 -18.00 12.99
C ARG A 320 12.66 -17.79 14.50
N SER A 321 13.12 -18.79 15.24
CA SER A 321 13.27 -18.69 16.71
C SER A 321 14.31 -17.65 17.11
N ILE A 322 15.46 -17.58 16.43
CA ILE A 322 16.47 -16.55 16.68
C ILE A 322 15.88 -15.14 16.50
N PHE A 323 15.20 -14.90 15.37
CA PHE A 323 14.61 -13.60 15.10
C PHE A 323 13.55 -13.22 16.14
N PHE A 324 12.57 -14.08 16.40
CA PHE A 324 11.50 -13.75 17.35
C PHE A 324 11.97 -13.67 18.80
N ASN A 325 12.97 -14.45 19.21
CA ASN A 325 13.58 -14.30 20.52
C ASN A 325 14.26 -12.93 20.68
N TYR A 326 14.98 -12.46 19.67
CA TYR A 326 15.49 -11.09 19.64
C TYR A 326 14.37 -10.05 19.78
N VAL A 327 13.26 -10.21 19.04
CA VAL A 327 12.12 -9.29 19.12
C VAL A 327 11.55 -9.24 20.54
N PHE A 328 11.28 -10.40 21.16
CA PHE A 328 10.76 -10.47 22.52
C PHE A 328 11.72 -9.88 23.54
N GLN A 329 13.01 -10.12 23.39
CA GLN A 329 14.02 -9.48 24.24
C GLN A 329 13.96 -7.95 24.13
N LYS A 330 13.85 -7.38 22.92
CA LYS A 330 13.75 -5.92 22.72
C LYS A 330 12.49 -5.33 23.35
N ILE A 331 11.38 -6.04 23.28
CA ILE A 331 10.13 -5.63 23.94
C ILE A 331 10.31 -5.62 25.46
N GLU A 332 10.90 -6.66 26.06
CA GLU A 332 11.15 -6.71 27.52
C GLU A 332 12.16 -5.66 27.97
N GLU A 333 13.23 -5.41 27.21
CA GLU A 333 14.15 -4.31 27.45
C GLU A 333 13.45 -2.95 27.49
N ALA A 334 12.52 -2.70 26.55
CA ALA A 334 11.73 -1.47 26.52
C ALA A 334 10.80 -1.36 27.75
N LYS A 335 10.10 -2.43 28.12
CA LYS A 335 9.25 -2.47 29.30
C LYS A 335 10.05 -2.17 30.58
N ASN A 336 11.25 -2.73 30.70
CA ASN A 336 12.15 -2.45 31.83
C ASN A 336 12.59 -0.99 31.87
N ARG A 337 12.93 -0.37 30.72
CA ARG A 337 13.23 1.07 30.64
C ARG A 337 12.04 1.92 31.12
N LEU A 338 10.82 1.59 30.64
CA LEU A 338 9.60 2.28 31.09
C LEU A 338 9.32 2.11 32.58
N ALA A 339 9.60 0.93 33.15
CA ALA A 339 9.37 0.66 34.55
C ALA A 339 10.27 1.52 35.46
N ILE A 340 11.53 1.74 35.06
CA ILE A 340 12.56 2.48 35.82
C ILE A 340 12.39 4.01 35.64
N ALA A 341 11.84 4.46 34.50
CA ALA A 341 11.61 5.88 34.27
C ALA A 341 10.59 6.45 35.29
N LEU A 342 10.97 7.56 35.94
CA LEU A 342 10.17 8.28 36.93
C LEU A 342 9.00 9.04 36.34
#